data_5b7e4e1059a1b1c2602e8693b3ef0cbc
#
_entry.id   5b7e4e1059a1b1c2602e8693b3ef0cbc
#
_cell.length_a   1.000
_cell.length_b   1.000
_cell.length_c   1.000
_cell.angle_alpha   90.00
_cell.angle_beta   90.00
_cell.angle_gamma   90.00
#
_symmetry.space_group_name_H-M   'P 1'
#
loop_
_entity.id
_entity.type
_entity.pdbx_description
1 polymer ?
#
loop_
_entity_poly.entity_id
_entity_poly.type
_entity_poly.pdbx_seq_one_letter_code
_entity_poly.pdbx_strand_id
1 'polypeptide(L)'
;MATYVLIPPAGSGPWYWHLLAEQLRDRGHDVVAVDLPCADDSAGLADYTDAAVRAIGDRTDLVVVAQSFGAFTGPLVCERVHADLLVLLTPMVPAAGESPGQWWGGTGYAQARQAQAEREGWTPEQDQDPNVVFFHELPPRLVEDATANARDQSGTPFERPWPLAAWPDVPTRALLCRGDRFFPVDFLRKLVSDRLGITPDEMDGGHPVALSRPRELADRLEEIRREVCEVARPHAG
;
A
#
# COMPACT_ATOMS: atom_id res chain seq x y z
N MET A 1 7.76 -15.66 -14.35
CA MET A 1 6.39 -15.15 -14.34
C MET A 1 5.97 -15.11 -12.89
N ALA A 2 5.27 -14.10 -12.43
CA ALA A 2 4.75 -14.02 -11.06
C ALA A 2 3.29 -13.56 -11.10
N THR A 3 2.56 -13.76 -10.01
CA THR A 3 1.21 -13.22 -9.81
C THR A 3 1.29 -12.03 -8.86
N TYR A 4 1.02 -10.83 -9.34
CA TYR A 4 0.93 -9.63 -8.51
C TYR A 4 -0.48 -9.50 -7.92
N VAL A 5 -0.54 -9.50 -6.59
CA VAL A 5 -1.79 -9.29 -5.83
C VAL A 5 -1.80 -7.87 -5.31
N LEU A 6 -2.65 -7.03 -5.86
CA LEU A 6 -2.68 -5.59 -5.61
C LEU A 6 -3.81 -5.24 -4.64
N ILE A 7 -3.46 -4.95 -3.40
CA ILE A 7 -4.39 -4.58 -2.31
C ILE A 7 -4.48 -3.06 -2.24
N PRO A 8 -5.66 -2.46 -2.50
CA PRO A 8 -5.82 -1.04 -2.66
C PRO A 8 -5.75 -0.25 -1.34
N PRO A 9 -5.50 1.07 -1.41
CA PRO A 9 -5.67 1.98 -0.29
C PRO A 9 -7.15 2.14 0.11
N ALA A 10 -7.41 2.80 1.25
CA ALA A 10 -8.75 3.10 1.71
C ALA A 10 -9.59 3.82 0.63
N GLY A 11 -10.90 3.53 0.59
CA GLY A 11 -11.82 4.18 -0.33
C GLY A 11 -11.56 3.91 -1.81
N SER A 12 -10.89 2.81 -2.12
CA SER A 12 -10.49 2.46 -3.49
C SER A 12 -10.85 1.02 -3.83
N GLY A 13 -10.91 0.73 -5.13
CA GLY A 13 -11.16 -0.61 -5.66
C GLY A 13 -10.18 -0.98 -6.77
N PRO A 14 -10.49 -2.03 -7.58
CA PRO A 14 -9.62 -2.53 -8.65
C PRO A 14 -9.24 -1.46 -9.68
N TRP A 15 -10.10 -0.47 -9.91
CA TRP A 15 -9.82 0.63 -10.83
C TRP A 15 -8.54 1.39 -10.46
N TYR A 16 -8.26 1.55 -9.19
CA TYR A 16 -7.05 2.26 -8.72
C TYR A 16 -5.76 1.69 -9.34
N TRP A 17 -5.75 0.42 -9.61
CA TRP A 17 -4.60 -0.31 -10.12
C TRP A 17 -4.53 -0.45 -11.64
N HIS A 18 -5.52 0.07 -12.40
CA HIS A 18 -5.68 -0.26 -13.82
C HIS A 18 -4.43 0.03 -14.67
N LEU A 19 -3.78 1.20 -14.45
CA LEU A 19 -2.56 1.58 -15.19
C LEU A 19 -1.37 0.70 -14.80
N LEU A 20 -1.17 0.42 -13.52
CA LEU A 20 -0.12 -0.48 -13.07
C LEU A 20 -0.36 -1.91 -13.53
N ALA A 21 -1.60 -2.38 -13.47
CA ALA A 21 -1.96 -3.73 -13.89
C ALA A 21 -1.67 -3.97 -15.38
N GLU A 22 -1.90 -2.98 -16.24
CA GLU A 22 -1.50 -3.02 -17.66
C GLU A 22 0.01 -3.17 -17.78
N GLN A 23 0.79 -2.34 -17.07
CA GLN A 23 2.24 -2.38 -17.10
C GLN A 23 2.82 -3.73 -16.65
N LEU A 24 2.24 -4.35 -15.64
CA LEU A 24 2.68 -5.66 -15.14
C LEU A 24 2.30 -6.79 -16.11
N ARG A 25 1.10 -6.75 -16.70
CA ARG A 25 0.67 -7.72 -17.72
C ARG A 25 1.52 -7.66 -18.98
N ASP A 26 1.88 -6.46 -19.43
CA ASP A 26 2.77 -6.26 -20.60
C ASP A 26 4.17 -6.85 -20.36
N ARG A 27 4.58 -7.01 -19.09
CA ARG A 27 5.82 -7.68 -18.68
C ARG A 27 5.66 -9.19 -18.49
N GLY A 28 4.47 -9.74 -18.80
CA GLY A 28 4.20 -11.18 -18.77
C GLY A 28 3.81 -11.72 -17.38
N HIS A 29 3.30 -10.87 -16.47
CA HIS A 29 2.82 -11.28 -15.16
C HIS A 29 1.31 -11.45 -15.12
N ASP A 30 0.81 -12.32 -14.23
CA ASP A 30 -0.61 -12.32 -13.84
C ASP A 30 -0.85 -11.22 -12.80
N VAL A 31 -2.05 -10.62 -12.82
CA VAL A 31 -2.40 -9.51 -11.92
C VAL A 31 -3.79 -9.70 -11.35
N VAL A 32 -3.87 -9.75 -10.05
CA VAL A 32 -5.09 -9.76 -9.24
C VAL A 32 -5.25 -8.40 -8.56
N ALA A 33 -6.03 -7.50 -9.14
CA ALA A 33 -6.44 -6.27 -8.48
C ALA A 33 -7.62 -6.61 -7.54
N VAL A 34 -7.36 -6.56 -6.23
CA VAL A 34 -8.32 -7.00 -5.22
C VAL A 34 -9.46 -6.00 -5.08
N ASP A 35 -10.69 -6.52 -5.04
CA ASP A 35 -11.89 -5.76 -4.72
C ASP A 35 -12.26 -5.98 -3.25
N LEU A 36 -11.96 -4.99 -2.41
CA LEU A 36 -12.27 -5.02 -0.99
C LEU A 36 -13.68 -4.50 -0.72
N PRO A 37 -14.44 -5.08 0.24
CA PRO A 37 -15.77 -4.60 0.61
C PRO A 37 -15.70 -3.30 1.44
N CYS A 38 -15.02 -2.26 0.92
CA CYS A 38 -14.68 -1.05 1.68
C CYS A 38 -15.89 -0.19 2.06
N ALA A 39 -17.00 -0.29 1.32
CA ALA A 39 -18.24 0.45 1.62
C ALA A 39 -19.23 -0.34 2.50
N ASP A 40 -18.91 -1.58 2.88
CA ASP A 40 -19.78 -2.43 3.70
C ASP A 40 -19.49 -2.17 5.18
N ASP A 41 -20.45 -1.60 5.90
CA ASP A 41 -20.36 -1.32 7.33
C ASP A 41 -20.29 -2.57 8.22
N SER A 42 -20.56 -3.75 7.68
CA SER A 42 -20.37 -5.02 8.39
C SER A 42 -18.99 -5.63 8.20
N ALA A 43 -18.21 -5.16 7.21
CA ALA A 43 -16.92 -5.74 6.83
C ALA A 43 -15.76 -5.17 7.66
N GLY A 44 -14.99 -6.06 8.28
CA GLY A 44 -13.74 -5.75 8.97
C GLY A 44 -12.50 -6.24 8.20
N LEU A 45 -11.33 -6.20 8.86
CA LEU A 45 -10.07 -6.68 8.26
C LEU A 45 -10.10 -8.17 7.90
N ALA A 46 -10.88 -9.00 8.63
CA ALA A 46 -11.06 -10.41 8.31
C ALA A 46 -11.78 -10.58 6.96
N ASP A 47 -12.84 -9.81 6.73
CA ASP A 47 -13.60 -9.85 5.47
C ASP A 47 -12.76 -9.34 4.29
N TYR A 48 -11.91 -8.33 4.53
CA TYR A 48 -10.93 -7.83 3.56
C TYR A 48 -9.92 -8.93 3.20
N THR A 49 -9.40 -9.64 4.20
CA THR A 49 -8.49 -10.77 4.01
C THR A 49 -9.16 -11.89 3.22
N ASP A 50 -10.41 -12.25 3.58
CA ASP A 50 -11.21 -13.26 2.88
C ASP A 50 -11.45 -12.89 1.42
N ALA A 51 -11.75 -11.61 1.13
CA ALA A 51 -11.93 -11.12 -0.23
C ALA A 51 -10.64 -11.27 -1.06
N ALA A 52 -9.49 -10.89 -0.47
CA ALA A 52 -8.20 -11.02 -1.13
C ALA A 52 -7.82 -12.49 -1.40
N VAL A 53 -7.95 -13.36 -0.39
CA VAL A 53 -7.67 -14.80 -0.52
C VAL A 53 -8.56 -15.45 -1.58
N ARG A 54 -9.85 -15.12 -1.61
CA ARG A 54 -10.77 -15.61 -2.67
C ARG A 54 -10.35 -15.13 -4.06
N ALA A 55 -9.92 -13.87 -4.19
CA ALA A 55 -9.47 -13.32 -5.46
C ALA A 55 -8.17 -13.97 -5.96
N ILE A 56 -7.27 -14.36 -5.06
CA ILE A 56 -6.04 -15.09 -5.36
C ILE A 56 -6.37 -16.49 -5.92
N GLY A 57 -7.29 -17.23 -5.29
CA GLY A 57 -7.61 -18.60 -5.68
C GLY A 57 -6.39 -19.54 -5.59
N ASP A 58 -6.18 -20.35 -6.62
CA ASP A 58 -5.09 -21.36 -6.69
C ASP A 58 -3.78 -20.82 -7.28
N ARG A 59 -3.62 -19.50 -7.39
CA ARG A 59 -2.42 -18.89 -7.95
C ARG A 59 -1.21 -19.07 -7.05
N THR A 60 -0.05 -19.17 -7.68
CA THR A 60 1.27 -19.31 -7.04
C THR A 60 2.20 -18.18 -7.47
N ASP A 61 3.44 -18.22 -6.99
CA ASP A 61 4.47 -17.20 -7.27
C ASP A 61 3.95 -15.78 -6.92
N LEU A 62 3.40 -15.65 -5.70
CA LEU A 62 2.67 -14.46 -5.29
C LEU A 62 3.60 -13.32 -4.85
N VAL A 63 3.42 -12.15 -5.45
CA VAL A 63 3.95 -10.88 -4.97
C VAL A 63 2.78 -10.03 -4.49
N VAL A 64 2.62 -9.91 -3.17
CA VAL A 64 1.56 -9.10 -2.56
C VAL A 64 2.03 -7.66 -2.46
N VAL A 65 1.31 -6.74 -3.09
CA VAL A 65 1.57 -5.29 -3.00
C VAL A 65 0.41 -4.66 -2.25
N ALA A 66 0.70 -4.10 -1.08
CA ALA A 66 -0.31 -3.54 -0.19
C ALA A 66 -0.05 -2.05 0.05
N GLN A 67 -0.94 -1.20 -0.43
CA GLN A 67 -0.75 0.25 -0.37
C GLN A 67 -1.50 0.91 0.78
N SER A 68 -0.84 1.86 1.45
CA SER A 68 -1.46 2.73 2.45
C SER A 68 -2.20 1.90 3.51
N PHE A 69 -3.51 2.08 3.68
CA PHE A 69 -4.35 1.27 4.56
C PHE A 69 -4.35 -0.23 4.20
N GLY A 70 -4.16 -0.58 2.93
CA GLY A 70 -4.01 -1.98 2.51
C GLY A 70 -2.90 -2.73 3.22
N ALA A 71 -1.92 -2.02 3.82
CA ALA A 71 -0.86 -2.61 4.65
C ALA A 71 -1.38 -3.26 5.94
N PHE A 72 -2.59 -2.97 6.40
CA PHE A 72 -3.25 -3.73 7.47
C PHE A 72 -3.79 -5.07 6.98
N THR A 73 -4.11 -5.20 5.70
CA THR A 73 -4.64 -6.43 5.08
C THR A 73 -3.55 -7.31 4.49
N GLY A 74 -2.52 -6.74 3.87
CA GLY A 74 -1.46 -7.50 3.19
C GLY A 74 -0.80 -8.58 4.02
N PRO A 75 -0.31 -8.29 5.24
CA PRO A 75 0.26 -9.30 6.13
C PRO A 75 -0.74 -10.39 6.54
N LEU A 76 -2.02 -10.05 6.73
CA LEU A 76 -3.08 -11.03 7.04
C LEU A 76 -3.32 -12.00 5.88
N VAL A 77 -3.18 -11.52 4.66
CA VAL A 77 -3.24 -12.38 3.46
C VAL A 77 -2.05 -13.32 3.44
N CYS A 78 -0.84 -12.83 3.71
CA CYS A 78 0.38 -13.65 3.73
C CYS A 78 0.38 -14.72 4.84
N GLU A 79 -0.38 -14.57 5.93
CA GLU A 79 -0.61 -15.63 6.92
C GLU A 79 -1.48 -16.77 6.38
N ARG A 80 -2.23 -16.54 5.31
CA ARG A 80 -3.23 -17.50 4.79
C ARG A 80 -2.84 -18.12 3.46
N VAL A 81 -1.95 -17.49 2.71
CA VAL A 81 -1.43 -17.97 1.44
C VAL A 81 0.09 -17.88 1.44
N HIS A 82 0.75 -18.79 0.75
CA HIS A 82 2.19 -18.68 0.56
C HIS A 82 2.49 -17.55 -0.43
N ALA A 83 3.14 -16.49 0.06
CA ALA A 83 3.62 -15.38 -0.76
C ALA A 83 5.15 -15.36 -0.78
N ASP A 84 5.74 -15.15 -1.96
CA ASP A 84 7.20 -15.06 -2.12
C ASP A 84 7.73 -13.70 -1.69
N LEU A 85 6.86 -12.69 -1.70
CA LEU A 85 7.23 -11.31 -1.36
C LEU A 85 5.99 -10.50 -0.95
N LEU A 86 6.13 -9.72 0.13
CA LEU A 86 5.21 -8.66 0.50
C LEU A 86 5.89 -7.31 0.26
N VAL A 87 5.30 -6.46 -0.57
CA VAL A 87 5.72 -5.07 -0.78
C VAL A 87 4.70 -4.13 -0.15
N LEU A 88 5.15 -3.37 0.82
CA LEU A 88 4.37 -2.31 1.47
C LEU A 88 4.62 -0.99 0.74
N LEU A 89 3.62 -0.49 0.04
CA LEU A 89 3.72 0.75 -0.76
C LEU A 89 3.14 1.93 0.03
N THR A 90 3.97 2.93 0.36
CA THR A 90 3.59 4.09 1.19
C THR A 90 2.65 3.70 2.35
N PRO A 91 3.07 2.80 3.26
CA PRO A 91 2.17 2.00 4.07
C PRO A 91 1.75 2.67 5.38
N MET A 92 0.56 2.33 5.82
CA MET A 92 0.19 2.36 7.25
C MET A 92 0.68 1.05 7.89
N VAL A 93 1.94 1.01 8.34
CA VAL A 93 2.50 -0.21 8.96
C VAL A 93 1.78 -0.49 10.27
N PRO A 94 1.11 -1.66 10.46
CA PRO A 94 0.46 -2.01 11.71
C PRO A 94 1.44 -2.36 12.83
N ALA A 95 1.00 -2.25 14.08
CA ALA A 95 1.64 -2.85 15.23
C ALA A 95 0.70 -3.86 15.90
N ALA A 96 1.26 -4.86 16.59
CA ALA A 96 0.49 -5.88 17.28
C ALA A 96 -0.50 -5.23 18.28
N GLY A 97 -1.79 -5.57 18.18
CA GLY A 97 -2.83 -5.06 19.04
C GLY A 97 -3.27 -3.60 18.80
N GLU A 98 -2.68 -2.91 17.84
CA GLU A 98 -3.07 -1.56 17.44
C GLU A 98 -4.22 -1.61 16.43
N SER A 99 -5.32 -0.88 16.66
CA SER A 99 -6.32 -0.70 15.63
C SER A 99 -5.87 0.34 14.58
N PRO A 100 -6.34 0.25 13.33
CA PRO A 100 -6.03 1.29 12.34
C PRO A 100 -6.49 2.70 12.76
N GLY A 101 -7.56 2.79 13.56
CA GLY A 101 -7.98 4.06 14.16
C GLY A 101 -6.98 4.61 15.18
N GLN A 102 -6.37 3.75 15.97
CA GLN A 102 -5.33 4.13 16.94
C GLN A 102 -4.02 4.54 16.25
N TRP A 103 -3.74 3.98 15.09
CA TRP A 103 -2.54 4.29 14.30
C TRP A 103 -2.36 5.80 14.07
N TRP A 104 -3.43 6.52 13.78
CA TRP A 104 -3.40 7.97 13.51
C TRP A 104 -2.89 8.79 14.69
N GLY A 105 -3.29 8.42 15.91
CA GLY A 105 -2.87 9.10 17.14
C GLY A 105 -1.57 8.55 17.75
N GLY A 106 -1.26 7.28 17.47
CA GLY A 106 -0.15 6.55 18.11
C GLY A 106 1.20 6.68 17.41
N THR A 107 1.23 7.10 16.14
CA THR A 107 2.46 7.06 15.31
C THR A 107 3.23 8.37 15.23
N GLY A 108 2.65 9.50 15.68
CA GLY A 108 3.21 10.82 15.47
C GLY A 108 2.91 11.40 14.07
N TYR A 109 1.97 10.80 13.34
CA TYR A 109 1.57 11.27 12.00
C TYR A 109 1.13 12.74 12.00
N ALA A 110 0.30 13.15 12.96
CA ALA A 110 -0.22 14.52 13.01
C ALA A 110 0.89 15.57 13.11
N GLN A 111 1.92 15.31 13.92
CA GLN A 111 3.09 16.19 14.07
C GLN A 111 3.93 16.24 12.79
N ALA A 112 4.15 15.08 12.16
CA ALA A 112 4.89 14.99 10.90
C ALA A 112 4.18 15.73 9.76
N ARG A 113 2.85 15.61 9.73
CA ARG A 113 1.98 16.26 8.74
C ARG A 113 1.98 17.77 8.93
N GLN A 114 1.87 18.25 10.17
CA GLN A 114 1.96 19.67 10.50
C GLN A 114 3.33 20.25 10.09
N ALA A 115 4.42 19.57 10.44
CA ALA A 115 5.78 20.01 10.08
C ALA A 115 5.97 20.06 8.55
N GLN A 116 5.35 19.15 7.79
CA GLN A 116 5.36 19.22 6.33
C GLN A 116 4.58 20.44 5.82
N ALA A 117 3.36 20.66 6.31
CA ALA A 117 2.54 21.80 5.90
C ALA A 117 3.24 23.14 6.17
N GLU A 118 3.91 23.28 7.33
CA GLU A 118 4.71 24.45 7.68
C GLU A 118 5.91 24.64 6.72
N ARG A 119 6.63 23.57 6.41
CA ARG A 119 7.78 23.60 5.49
C ARG A 119 7.37 23.98 4.07
N GLU A 120 6.24 23.45 3.60
CA GLU A 120 5.69 23.73 2.27
C GLU A 120 4.91 25.05 2.20
N GLY A 121 4.65 25.68 3.33
CA GLY A 121 3.90 26.95 3.43
C GLY A 121 2.42 26.80 3.10
N TRP A 122 1.82 25.62 3.37
CA TRP A 122 0.39 25.38 3.09
C TRP A 122 -0.50 26.10 4.09
N THR A 123 -1.60 26.65 3.58
CA THR A 123 -2.69 27.10 4.46
C THR A 123 -3.46 25.89 5.01
N PRO A 124 -4.24 26.07 6.12
CA PRO A 124 -5.11 24.99 6.62
C PRO A 124 -6.06 24.40 5.56
N GLU A 125 -6.55 25.24 4.64
CA GLU A 125 -7.41 24.81 3.54
C GLU A 125 -6.65 23.97 2.52
N GLN A 126 -5.42 24.37 2.17
CA GLN A 126 -4.55 23.60 1.27
C GLN A 126 -4.12 22.26 1.88
N ASP A 127 -3.91 22.22 3.19
CA ASP A 127 -3.59 20.99 3.90
C ASP A 127 -4.75 19.97 3.91
N GLN A 128 -5.97 20.43 3.69
CA GLN A 128 -7.18 19.60 3.55
C GLN A 128 -7.59 19.36 2.09
N ASP A 129 -6.99 20.06 1.12
CA ASP A 129 -7.37 19.92 -0.29
C ASP A 129 -6.76 18.65 -0.91
N PRO A 130 -7.59 17.67 -1.36
CA PRO A 130 -7.10 16.47 -2.03
C PRO A 130 -6.22 16.75 -3.25
N ASN A 131 -6.43 17.86 -3.96
CA ASN A 131 -5.62 18.24 -5.11
C ASN A 131 -4.20 18.63 -4.70
N VAL A 132 -4.04 19.20 -3.51
CA VAL A 132 -2.73 19.53 -2.96
C VAL A 132 -2.06 18.29 -2.36
N VAL A 133 -2.82 17.48 -1.65
CA VAL A 133 -2.28 16.40 -0.80
C VAL A 133 -2.11 15.09 -1.56
N PHE A 134 -3.11 14.71 -2.37
CA PHE A 134 -3.10 13.42 -3.08
C PHE A 134 -2.81 13.57 -4.57
N PHE A 135 -3.46 14.53 -5.24
CA PHE A 135 -3.53 14.55 -6.70
C PHE A 135 -2.56 15.52 -7.37
N HIS A 136 -1.64 16.12 -6.62
CA HIS A 136 -0.73 17.16 -7.11
C HIS A 136 0.14 16.75 -8.33
N GLU A 137 0.33 15.46 -8.58
CA GLU A 137 1.05 14.95 -9.74
C GLU A 137 0.14 14.45 -10.87
N LEU A 138 -1.17 14.36 -10.63
CA LEU A 138 -2.08 13.81 -11.63
C LEU A 138 -2.55 14.88 -12.62
N PRO A 139 -2.65 14.56 -13.92
CA PRO A 139 -3.30 15.45 -14.86
C PRO A 139 -4.80 15.56 -14.54
N PRO A 140 -5.45 16.72 -14.84
CA PRO A 140 -6.83 17.01 -14.42
C PRO A 140 -7.83 15.92 -14.80
N ARG A 141 -7.73 15.35 -16.00
CA ARG A 141 -8.60 14.26 -16.45
C ARG A 141 -8.49 13.02 -15.56
N LEU A 142 -7.27 12.67 -15.16
CA LEU A 142 -7.07 11.51 -14.30
C LEU A 142 -7.55 11.76 -12.87
N VAL A 143 -7.54 13.03 -12.41
CA VAL A 143 -8.17 13.45 -11.13
C VAL A 143 -9.68 13.26 -11.21
N GLU A 144 -10.33 13.68 -12.31
CA GLU A 144 -11.76 13.47 -12.55
C GLU A 144 -12.10 11.97 -12.53
N ASP A 145 -11.34 11.16 -13.26
CA ASP A 145 -11.52 9.70 -13.31
C ASP A 145 -11.30 9.04 -11.92
N ALA A 146 -10.28 9.46 -11.17
CA ALA A 146 -10.00 8.96 -9.84
C ALA A 146 -11.13 9.31 -8.86
N THR A 147 -11.65 10.54 -8.93
CA THR A 147 -12.76 10.99 -8.11
C THR A 147 -14.05 10.23 -8.44
N ALA A 148 -14.33 10.00 -9.73
CA ALA A 148 -15.50 9.24 -10.17
C ALA A 148 -15.47 7.75 -9.77
N ASN A 149 -14.27 7.17 -9.55
CA ASN A 149 -14.06 5.79 -9.14
C ASN A 149 -13.73 5.63 -7.66
N ALA A 150 -13.72 6.74 -6.90
CA ALA A 150 -13.58 6.68 -5.45
C ALA A 150 -14.79 5.96 -4.83
N ARG A 151 -14.55 5.26 -3.73
CA ARG A 151 -15.58 4.53 -2.99
C ARG A 151 -15.70 5.07 -1.59
N ASP A 152 -16.86 4.90 -0.99
CA ASP A 152 -17.04 5.13 0.43
C ASP A 152 -16.16 4.15 1.22
N GLN A 153 -15.60 4.63 2.32
CA GLN A 153 -14.82 3.83 3.23
C GLN A 153 -15.53 3.72 4.57
N SER A 154 -16.00 2.52 4.88
CA SER A 154 -16.58 2.22 6.20
C SER A 154 -15.57 2.44 7.33
N GLY A 155 -16.05 2.87 8.48
CA GLY A 155 -15.26 2.99 9.70
C GLY A 155 -14.94 1.64 10.38
N THR A 156 -15.72 0.62 10.12
CA THR A 156 -15.66 -0.68 10.80
C THR A 156 -14.27 -1.35 10.81
N PRO A 157 -13.51 -1.40 9.68
CA PRO A 157 -12.19 -2.00 9.70
C PRO A 157 -11.15 -1.21 10.53
N PHE A 158 -11.47 0.04 10.93
CA PHE A 158 -10.57 0.87 11.75
C PHE A 158 -10.75 0.67 13.26
N GLU A 159 -11.80 -0.02 13.69
CA GLU A 159 -12.19 -0.08 15.11
C GLU A 159 -11.45 -1.16 15.90
N ARG A 160 -11.17 -2.31 15.25
CA ARG A 160 -10.64 -3.48 15.95
C ARG A 160 -9.11 -3.55 15.90
N PRO A 161 -8.48 -4.06 16.97
CA PRO A 161 -7.05 -4.30 16.98
C PRO A 161 -6.61 -5.21 15.82
N TRP A 162 -5.45 -4.91 15.25
CA TRP A 162 -4.80 -5.80 14.29
C TRP A 162 -4.49 -7.14 14.94
N PRO A 163 -4.89 -8.27 14.33
CA PRO A 163 -4.98 -9.54 15.04
C PRO A 163 -3.67 -10.29 15.19
N LEU A 164 -2.63 -9.98 14.39
CA LEU A 164 -1.37 -10.71 14.46
C LEU A 164 -0.51 -10.23 15.64
N ALA A 165 0.00 -11.20 16.40
CA ALA A 165 0.93 -10.93 17.50
C ALA A 165 2.38 -10.68 17.00
N ALA A 166 2.70 -11.15 15.79
CA ALA A 166 4.00 -10.98 15.15
C ALA A 166 3.82 -10.78 13.63
N TRP A 167 4.84 -10.25 12.98
CA TRP A 167 4.87 -10.14 11.52
C TRP A 167 4.94 -11.53 10.88
N PRO A 168 4.22 -11.77 9.76
CA PRO A 168 4.24 -13.06 9.09
C PRO A 168 5.65 -13.40 8.55
N ASP A 169 5.94 -14.70 8.44
CA ASP A 169 7.19 -15.19 7.87
C ASP A 169 7.16 -15.10 6.35
N VAL A 170 7.30 -13.87 5.84
CA VAL A 170 7.35 -13.56 4.42
C VAL A 170 8.43 -12.49 4.18
N PRO A 171 9.26 -12.65 3.13
CA PRO A 171 10.16 -11.57 2.71
C PRO A 171 9.38 -10.28 2.52
N THR A 172 9.73 -9.25 3.29
CA THR A 172 9.01 -7.98 3.29
C THR A 172 9.90 -6.84 2.85
N ARG A 173 9.43 -6.02 1.93
CA ARG A 173 10.06 -4.77 1.51
C ARG A 173 9.05 -3.62 1.65
N ALA A 174 9.54 -2.44 1.92
CA ALA A 174 8.74 -1.22 1.91
C ALA A 174 9.23 -0.28 0.82
N LEU A 175 8.31 0.24 0.01
CA LEU A 175 8.60 1.20 -1.05
C LEU A 175 7.89 2.52 -0.75
N LEU A 176 8.65 3.57 -0.54
CA LEU A 176 8.16 4.91 -0.20
C LEU A 176 8.25 5.85 -1.39
N CYS A 177 7.33 6.80 -1.45
CA CYS A 177 7.32 7.86 -2.45
C CYS A 177 7.87 9.17 -1.86
N ARG A 178 8.94 9.73 -2.44
CA ARG A 178 9.61 10.93 -1.91
C ARG A 178 8.71 12.16 -1.95
N GLY A 179 7.82 12.24 -2.93
CA GLY A 179 6.86 13.33 -3.11
C GLY A 179 5.51 13.10 -2.43
N ASP A 180 5.38 12.08 -1.57
CA ASP A 180 4.13 11.82 -0.86
C ASP A 180 3.82 12.99 0.09
N ARG A 181 2.71 13.69 -0.22
CA ARG A 181 2.23 14.82 0.57
C ARG A 181 1.22 14.41 1.63
N PHE A 182 0.69 13.19 1.56
CA PHE A 182 -0.19 12.64 2.57
C PHE A 182 0.61 11.97 3.70
N PHE A 183 1.53 11.08 3.37
CA PHE A 183 2.46 10.51 4.33
C PHE A 183 3.88 11.05 4.11
N PRO A 184 4.34 12.01 4.93
CA PRO A 184 5.69 12.55 4.80
C PRO A 184 6.74 11.44 4.78
N VAL A 185 7.65 11.46 3.80
CA VAL A 185 8.60 10.37 3.58
C VAL A 185 9.50 10.10 4.80
N ASP A 186 9.95 11.17 5.49
CA ASP A 186 10.76 11.03 6.72
C ASP A 186 10.01 10.35 7.85
N PHE A 187 8.69 10.63 7.96
CA PHE A 187 7.81 9.94 8.90
C PHE A 187 7.71 8.45 8.57
N LEU A 188 7.47 8.10 7.29
CA LEU A 188 7.39 6.70 6.88
C LEU A 188 8.72 5.96 7.02
N ARG A 189 9.87 6.59 6.72
CA ARG A 189 11.20 5.99 6.95
C ARG A 189 11.35 5.55 8.41
N LYS A 190 11.04 6.48 9.32
CA LYS A 190 11.10 6.19 10.75
C LYS A 190 10.13 5.09 11.16
N LEU A 191 8.87 5.17 10.72
CA LEU A 191 7.83 4.21 11.08
C LEU A 191 8.18 2.79 10.59
N VAL A 192 8.64 2.65 9.35
CA VAL A 192 9.05 1.37 8.77
C VAL A 192 10.26 0.79 9.52
N SER A 193 11.26 1.62 9.79
CA SER A 193 12.45 1.20 10.56
C SER A 193 12.09 0.77 11.98
N ASP A 194 11.28 1.56 12.68
CA ASP A 194 10.91 1.28 14.07
C ASP A 194 10.04 0.02 14.21
N ARG A 195 9.10 -0.21 13.26
CA ARG A 195 8.12 -1.30 13.36
C ARG A 195 8.57 -2.60 12.71
N LEU A 196 9.38 -2.53 11.65
CA LEU A 196 9.80 -3.70 10.89
C LEU A 196 11.31 -3.97 10.94
N GLY A 197 12.12 -3.03 11.42
CA GLY A 197 13.58 -3.18 11.47
C GLY A 197 14.24 -3.18 10.07
N ILE A 198 13.54 -2.72 9.02
CA ILE A 198 14.06 -2.70 7.65
C ILE A 198 14.31 -1.26 7.18
N THR A 199 15.23 -1.11 6.25
CA THR A 199 15.43 0.13 5.51
C THR A 199 14.51 0.13 4.30
N PRO A 200 13.62 1.12 4.14
CA PRO A 200 12.72 1.15 2.98
C PRO A 200 13.46 1.53 1.71
N ASP A 201 12.97 1.01 0.60
CA ASP A 201 13.26 1.48 -0.75
C ASP A 201 12.50 2.77 -1.02
N GLU A 202 12.98 3.55 -1.99
CA GLU A 202 12.36 4.81 -2.35
C GLU A 202 12.29 5.01 -3.86
N MET A 203 11.22 5.70 -4.28
CA MET A 203 11.05 6.17 -5.65
C MET A 203 10.50 7.61 -5.66
N ASP A 204 10.54 8.26 -6.81
CA ASP A 204 9.84 9.52 -7.00
C ASP A 204 8.33 9.24 -7.16
N GLY A 205 7.50 10.19 -6.75
CA GLY A 205 6.06 10.09 -6.85
C GLY A 205 5.32 10.56 -5.60
N GLY A 206 4.03 10.81 -5.75
CA GLY A 206 3.09 11.14 -4.66
C GLY A 206 2.40 9.89 -4.12
N HIS A 207 1.41 10.09 -3.24
CA HIS A 207 0.65 9.00 -2.63
C HIS A 207 -0.02 8.07 -3.65
N PRO A 208 -0.73 8.55 -4.70
CA PRO A 208 -1.34 7.69 -5.71
C PRO A 208 -0.36 7.31 -6.83
N VAL A 209 0.83 6.81 -6.48
CA VAL A 209 1.91 6.50 -7.42
C VAL A 209 1.53 5.48 -8.51
N ALA A 210 0.59 4.59 -8.22
CA ALA A 210 0.07 3.64 -9.20
C ALA A 210 -0.68 4.32 -10.37
N LEU A 211 -1.19 5.54 -10.13
CA LEU A 211 -1.84 6.36 -11.14
C LEU A 211 -0.86 7.36 -11.77
N SER A 212 0.02 7.98 -10.97
CA SER A 212 0.93 9.03 -11.48
C SER A 212 2.14 8.48 -12.22
N ARG A 213 2.69 7.33 -11.78
CA ARG A 213 3.94 6.74 -12.30
C ARG A 213 3.86 5.22 -12.46
N PRO A 214 2.84 4.69 -13.16
CA PRO A 214 2.59 3.24 -13.22
C PRO A 214 3.75 2.44 -13.83
N ARG A 215 4.45 3.00 -14.80
CA ARG A 215 5.59 2.35 -15.47
C ARG A 215 6.79 2.25 -14.52
N GLU A 216 7.17 3.36 -13.90
CA GLU A 216 8.30 3.41 -12.95
C GLU A 216 8.02 2.54 -11.73
N LEU A 217 6.77 2.52 -11.25
CA LEU A 217 6.35 1.63 -10.17
C LEU A 217 6.49 0.16 -10.59
N ALA A 218 6.05 -0.21 -11.79
CA ALA A 218 6.21 -1.58 -12.29
C ALA A 218 7.69 -1.97 -12.41
N ASP A 219 8.55 -1.08 -12.92
CA ASP A 219 10.00 -1.30 -13.03
C ASP A 219 10.61 -1.52 -11.64
N ARG A 220 10.22 -0.71 -10.64
CA ARG A 220 10.72 -0.83 -9.26
C ARG A 220 10.25 -2.10 -8.55
N LEU A 221 8.98 -2.49 -8.74
CA LEU A 221 8.45 -3.75 -8.22
C LEU A 221 9.19 -4.98 -8.80
N GLU A 222 9.50 -4.96 -10.09
CA GLU A 222 10.28 -6.00 -10.75
C GLU A 222 11.72 -6.10 -10.22
N GLU A 223 12.34 -4.96 -9.96
CA GLU A 223 13.68 -4.87 -9.40
C GLU A 223 13.70 -5.47 -7.98
N ILE A 224 12.78 -5.04 -7.12
CA ILE A 224 12.64 -5.57 -5.76
C ILE A 224 12.40 -7.09 -5.77
N ARG A 225 11.51 -7.57 -6.65
CA ARG A 225 11.24 -9.00 -6.78
C ARG A 225 12.48 -9.79 -7.18
N ARG A 226 13.26 -9.29 -8.15
CA ARG A 226 14.50 -9.95 -8.58
C ARG A 226 15.53 -10.02 -7.46
N GLU A 227 15.74 -8.92 -6.72
CA GLU A 227 16.66 -8.89 -5.58
C GLU A 227 16.31 -9.94 -4.53
N VAL A 228 15.02 -10.08 -4.17
CA VAL A 228 14.56 -11.07 -3.17
C VAL A 228 14.72 -12.50 -3.70
N CYS A 229 14.34 -12.76 -4.96
CA CYS A 229 14.49 -14.08 -5.57
C CYS A 229 15.96 -14.51 -5.74
N GLU A 230 16.88 -13.59 -5.96
CA GLU A 230 18.32 -13.87 -6.03
C GLU A 230 18.91 -14.27 -4.67
N VAL A 231 18.49 -13.58 -3.60
CA VAL A 231 18.91 -13.89 -2.23
C VAL A 231 18.37 -15.26 -1.76
N ALA A 232 17.16 -15.61 -2.18
CA ALA A 232 16.52 -16.88 -1.81
C ALA A 232 17.11 -18.12 -2.53
N ARG A 233 17.94 -17.95 -3.58
CA ARG A 233 18.63 -19.06 -4.24
C ARG A 233 19.91 -19.39 -3.45
N PRO A 234 19.99 -20.57 -2.78
CA PRO A 234 21.26 -21.00 -2.21
C PRO A 234 22.29 -21.09 -3.33
N HIS A 235 23.49 -20.55 -3.10
CA HIS A 235 24.62 -20.75 -4.00
C HIS A 235 24.81 -22.25 -4.20
N ALA A 236 24.37 -22.77 -5.35
CA ALA A 236 24.72 -24.09 -5.81
C ALA A 236 26.24 -24.05 -6.10
N GLY A 237 27.06 -24.38 -5.10
CA GLY A 237 28.50 -24.61 -5.19
C GLY A 237 28.78 -26.02 -5.58
#